data_8aa8364e0afdf925087d1f59f9b427d3
#
_entry.id   8aa8364e0afdf925087d1f59f9b427d3
#
_cell.length_a   1.000
_cell.length_b   1.000
_cell.length_c   1.000
_cell.angle_alpha   90.00
_cell.angle_beta   90.00
_cell.angle_gamma   90.00
#
_symmetry.space_group_name_H-M   'P 1'
#
loop_
_entity.id
_entity.type
_entity.pdbx_description
1 polymer ?
#
loop_
_entity_poly.entity_id
_entity_poly.type
_entity_poly.pdbx_seq_one_letter_code
_entity_poly.pdbx_strand_id
1 'polypeptide(L)'
;MHYRSYRFLTPLIMVLTWANMEAQTSHPVPRLVVNVAIDQLRTDYMEAFSSLFGAGGFNKVMRDGRSYMDAAYPFSHIDRASAVACIMTGTVPYDNGIVGGRWMDRKTLRPMYCVDDTACEGWLTSEKYSPVALNVSTVTDELKMATGGRALVYSIAPDADAAILAAGHAADGAFWIDNASGQWSSTSYYGQYPDWALRYDVSDRLSGRISDLSWTPISPIVENFNFFISPQESKGFTHKFAGDRKIYEFKTSAYVNDEVNRFAKHCLDHPT
;
A
#
# COMPACT_ATOMS: atom_id res chain seq x y z
N MET A 1 7.10 -0.13 75.73
CA MET A 1 5.69 -0.47 75.53
C MET A 1 5.18 0.45 74.38
N HIS A 2 5.19 0.02 73.13
CA HIS A 2 4.49 0.62 71.99
C HIS A 2 5.04 0.03 70.62
N TYR A 3 4.83 -1.31 70.45
CA TYR A 3 5.22 -1.98 69.17
C TYR A 3 4.09 -2.89 68.66
N ARG A 4 2.83 -2.50 68.88
CA ARG A 4 1.70 -3.41 68.53
C ARG A 4 0.73 -2.83 67.48
N SER A 5 0.92 -1.59 67.03
CA SER A 5 -0.09 -0.94 66.17
C SER A 5 0.21 -0.94 64.69
N TYR A 6 1.41 -1.36 64.23
CA TYR A 6 1.78 -1.25 62.81
C TYR A 6 1.53 -2.53 61.97
N ARG A 7 1.11 -3.63 62.62
CA ARG A 7 0.89 -4.89 61.90
C ARG A 7 -0.41 -4.95 61.08
N PHE A 8 -1.34 -4.04 61.32
CA PHE A 8 -2.60 -3.99 60.55
C PHE A 8 -2.66 -2.88 59.48
N LEU A 9 -1.75 -1.92 59.54
CA LEU A 9 -1.70 -0.86 58.53
C LEU A 9 -1.07 -1.32 57.19
N THR A 10 -0.10 -2.21 57.22
CA THR A 10 0.60 -2.70 56.03
C THR A 10 -0.29 -3.46 55.08
N PRO A 11 -1.15 -4.40 55.48
CA PRO A 11 -2.07 -5.06 54.56
C PRO A 11 -3.18 -4.14 54.04
N LEU A 12 -3.60 -3.14 54.80
CA LEU A 12 -4.62 -2.18 54.36
C LEU A 12 -4.08 -1.24 53.28
N ILE A 13 -2.82 -0.82 53.35
CA ILE A 13 -2.15 -0.02 52.30
C ILE A 13 -1.95 -0.86 51.06
N MET A 14 -1.62 -2.14 51.17
CA MET A 14 -1.42 -3.04 50.05
C MET A 14 -2.73 -3.34 49.29
N VAL A 15 -3.87 -3.39 49.98
CA VAL A 15 -5.20 -3.54 49.39
C VAL A 15 -5.65 -2.25 48.69
N LEU A 16 -5.33 -1.09 49.25
CA LEU A 16 -5.64 0.21 48.63
C LEU A 16 -4.83 0.52 47.38
N THR A 17 -3.60 0.00 47.27
CA THR A 17 -2.80 0.14 46.04
C THR A 17 -3.28 -0.77 44.93
N TRP A 18 -3.95 -1.87 45.22
CA TRP A 18 -4.57 -2.73 44.20
C TRP A 18 -5.91 -2.19 43.66
N ALA A 19 -6.60 -1.34 44.42
CA ALA A 19 -7.86 -0.75 43.99
C ALA A 19 -7.70 0.40 42.98
N ASN A 20 -6.48 0.92 42.79
CA ASN A 20 -6.18 1.95 41.78
C ASN A 20 -5.52 1.40 40.51
N MET A 21 -5.56 0.10 40.25
CA MET A 21 -5.39 -0.39 38.88
C MET A 21 -6.67 -0.03 38.12
N GLU A 22 -6.72 1.19 37.63
CA GLU A 22 -7.65 1.54 36.55
C GLU A 22 -7.43 0.50 35.44
N ALA A 23 -8.46 -0.32 35.25
CA ALA A 23 -8.51 -1.14 34.04
C ALA A 23 -8.32 -0.16 32.88
N GLN A 24 -7.17 -0.23 32.23
CA GLN A 24 -6.98 0.48 30.96
C GLN A 24 -8.21 0.15 30.14
N THR A 25 -9.05 1.15 29.92
CA THR A 25 -10.17 1.02 28.98
C THR A 25 -9.55 0.54 27.69
N SER A 26 -9.70 -0.74 27.39
CA SER A 26 -9.23 -1.29 26.14
C SER A 26 -10.02 -0.57 25.06
N HIS A 27 -9.39 0.41 24.42
CA HIS A 27 -9.97 0.98 23.21
C HIS A 27 -10.25 -0.20 22.28
N PRO A 28 -11.46 -0.29 21.71
CA PRO A 28 -11.78 -1.39 20.84
C PRO A 28 -10.76 -1.40 19.69
N VAL A 29 -10.00 -2.49 19.58
CA VAL A 29 -9.01 -2.65 18.54
C VAL A 29 -9.76 -2.73 17.19
N PRO A 30 -9.39 -1.96 16.18
CA PRO A 30 -10.01 -2.04 14.87
C PRO A 30 -9.93 -3.47 14.33
N ARG A 31 -11.04 -3.97 13.80
CA ARG A 31 -11.07 -5.30 13.17
C ARG A 31 -10.45 -5.30 11.77
N LEU A 32 -10.45 -4.15 11.12
CA LEU A 32 -9.87 -3.93 9.80
C LEU A 32 -9.18 -2.56 9.79
N VAL A 33 -7.96 -2.53 9.30
CA VAL A 33 -7.21 -1.31 9.01
C VAL A 33 -6.89 -1.31 7.52
N VAL A 34 -7.27 -0.26 6.81
CA VAL A 34 -6.98 -0.08 5.40
C VAL A 34 -6.06 1.13 5.25
N ASN A 35 -4.87 0.89 4.75
CA ASN A 35 -3.92 1.94 4.36
C ASN A 35 -4.03 2.15 2.85
N VAL A 36 -4.36 3.37 2.42
CA VAL A 36 -4.45 3.74 1.01
C VAL A 36 -3.38 4.78 0.71
N ALA A 37 -2.34 4.37 0.00
CA ALA A 37 -1.32 5.26 -0.53
C ALA A 37 -1.64 5.61 -1.99
N ILE A 38 -1.67 6.89 -2.31
CA ILE A 38 -1.91 7.39 -3.68
C ILE A 38 -0.65 8.12 -4.12
N ASP A 39 0.07 7.51 -5.05
CA ASP A 39 1.28 8.08 -5.62
C ASP A 39 0.96 9.34 -6.43
N GLN A 40 1.84 10.35 -6.35
CA GLN A 40 1.75 11.62 -7.08
C GLN A 40 0.48 12.45 -6.82
N LEU A 41 -0.29 12.16 -5.76
CA LEU A 41 -1.42 12.99 -5.36
C LEU A 41 -0.90 14.28 -4.70
N ARG A 42 -0.89 15.36 -5.46
CA ARG A 42 -0.50 16.68 -4.98
C ARG A 42 -1.60 17.32 -4.14
N THR A 43 -1.22 18.05 -3.12
CA THR A 43 -2.18 18.73 -2.23
C THR A 43 -3.06 19.73 -2.99
N ASP A 44 -2.49 20.46 -3.95
CA ASP A 44 -3.23 21.42 -4.78
C ASP A 44 -4.27 20.76 -5.69
N TYR A 45 -4.14 19.48 -6.04
CA TYR A 45 -5.18 18.73 -6.76
C TYR A 45 -6.44 18.54 -5.91
N MET A 46 -6.28 18.38 -4.60
CA MET A 46 -7.42 18.26 -3.69
C MET A 46 -8.30 19.53 -3.71
N GLU A 47 -7.67 20.68 -3.81
CA GLU A 47 -8.38 21.96 -3.92
C GLU A 47 -8.92 22.19 -5.34
N ALA A 48 -8.06 22.04 -6.35
CA ALA A 48 -8.40 22.33 -7.75
C ALA A 48 -9.57 21.48 -8.27
N PHE A 49 -9.65 20.21 -7.85
CA PHE A 49 -10.68 19.27 -8.28
C PHE A 49 -11.80 19.04 -7.27
N SER A 50 -11.83 19.80 -6.18
CA SER A 50 -12.81 19.63 -5.09
C SER A 50 -14.26 19.64 -5.57
N SER A 51 -14.58 20.48 -6.56
CA SER A 51 -15.93 20.57 -7.15
C SER A 51 -16.35 19.33 -7.95
N LEU A 52 -15.40 18.48 -8.32
CA LEU A 52 -15.64 17.22 -9.05
C LEU A 52 -15.77 16.02 -8.11
N PHE A 53 -15.43 16.16 -6.82
CA PHE A 53 -15.52 15.07 -5.86
C PHE A 53 -16.98 14.82 -5.47
N GLY A 54 -17.39 13.56 -5.50
CA GLY A 54 -18.69 13.14 -4.95
C GLY A 54 -18.75 13.23 -3.42
N ALA A 55 -19.91 12.98 -2.85
CA ALA A 55 -20.14 13.01 -1.39
C ALA A 55 -19.33 11.95 -0.62
N GLY A 56 -18.92 10.88 -1.29
CA GLY A 56 -18.00 9.83 -0.77
C GLY A 56 -16.53 10.20 -0.98
N GLY A 57 -15.63 9.19 -0.88
CA GLY A 57 -14.22 9.34 -1.17
C GLY A 57 -13.55 10.46 -0.38
N PHE A 58 -12.85 11.35 -1.08
CA PHE A 58 -12.09 12.45 -0.46
C PHE A 58 -12.95 13.36 0.42
N ASN A 59 -14.13 13.76 -0.05
CA ASN A 59 -15.03 14.61 0.75
C ASN A 59 -15.45 13.94 2.06
N LYS A 60 -15.72 12.64 2.03
CA LYS A 60 -16.05 11.88 3.23
C LYS A 60 -14.86 11.81 4.19
N VAL A 61 -13.66 11.47 3.69
CA VAL A 61 -12.45 11.33 4.50
C VAL A 61 -12.08 12.68 5.14
N MET A 62 -12.15 13.78 4.39
CA MET A 62 -11.86 15.13 4.92
C MET A 62 -12.87 15.57 5.97
N ARG A 63 -14.16 15.25 5.80
CA ARG A 63 -15.21 15.65 6.74
C ARG A 63 -15.21 14.82 8.01
N ASP A 64 -15.07 13.49 7.89
CA ASP A 64 -15.28 12.55 8.98
C ASP A 64 -13.95 12.11 9.63
N GLY A 65 -12.81 12.38 8.98
CA GLY A 65 -11.49 12.01 9.40
C GLY A 65 -10.65 13.18 9.96
N ARG A 66 -9.35 12.94 10.06
CA ARG A 66 -8.36 13.95 10.46
C ARG A 66 -7.41 14.21 9.30
N SER A 67 -7.31 15.47 8.88
CA SER A 67 -6.41 15.91 7.81
C SER A 67 -5.17 16.57 8.38
N TYR A 68 -3.99 16.21 7.87
CA TYR A 68 -2.72 16.85 8.16
C TYR A 68 -2.28 17.61 6.91
N MET A 69 -2.42 18.94 6.94
CA MET A 69 -2.23 19.78 5.76
C MET A 69 -0.77 20.16 5.51
N ASP A 70 0.09 19.96 6.49
CA ASP A 70 1.51 20.34 6.44
C ASP A 70 2.40 19.12 6.70
N ALA A 71 2.19 18.07 5.90
CA ALA A 71 3.01 16.87 5.94
C ALA A 71 4.09 16.93 4.86
N ALA A 72 5.35 16.70 5.22
CA ALA A 72 6.47 16.70 4.31
C ALA A 72 7.42 15.51 4.58
N TYR A 73 8.05 15.00 3.53
CA TYR A 73 9.13 14.05 3.69
C TYR A 73 10.40 14.76 4.18
N PRO A 74 11.11 14.22 5.16
CA PRO A 74 12.34 14.83 5.71
C PRO A 74 13.58 14.54 4.84
N PHE A 75 13.43 14.27 3.56
CA PHE A 75 14.51 14.02 2.60
C PHE A 75 14.16 14.57 1.22
N SER A 76 15.15 14.83 0.37
CA SER A 76 14.97 15.61 -0.86
C SER A 76 14.76 14.80 -2.14
N HIS A 77 15.28 13.59 -2.20
CA HIS A 77 15.13 12.73 -3.40
C HIS A 77 14.01 11.73 -3.17
N ILE A 78 12.80 12.13 -3.57
CA ILE A 78 11.57 11.37 -3.33
C ILE A 78 11.14 10.71 -4.62
N ASP A 79 11.03 9.38 -4.60
CA ASP A 79 10.32 8.59 -5.61
C ASP A 79 9.30 7.67 -4.92
N ARG A 80 8.54 6.88 -5.68
CA ARG A 80 7.53 6.00 -5.11
C ARG A 80 8.09 5.03 -4.07
N ALA A 81 9.22 4.39 -4.35
CA ALA A 81 9.80 3.38 -3.46
C ALA A 81 10.25 3.99 -2.13
N SER A 82 11.03 5.08 -2.19
CA SER A 82 11.49 5.78 -0.99
C SER A 82 10.35 6.40 -0.19
N ALA A 83 9.31 6.89 -0.88
CA ALA A 83 8.12 7.43 -0.24
C ALA A 83 7.32 6.36 0.51
N VAL A 84 7.01 5.23 -0.14
CA VAL A 84 6.29 4.10 0.48
C VAL A 84 7.09 3.55 1.66
N ALA A 85 8.40 3.31 1.49
CA ALA A 85 9.25 2.83 2.58
C ALA A 85 9.23 3.79 3.77
N CYS A 86 9.34 5.12 3.53
CA CYS A 86 9.29 6.12 4.60
C CYS A 86 7.94 6.10 5.34
N ILE A 87 6.82 6.05 4.61
CA ILE A 87 5.47 6.02 5.22
C ILE A 87 5.28 4.75 6.06
N MET A 88 5.71 3.60 5.54
CA MET A 88 5.47 2.33 6.19
C MET A 88 6.40 2.03 7.35
N THR A 89 7.60 2.63 7.37
CA THR A 89 8.60 2.41 8.43
C THR A 89 8.69 3.56 9.42
N GLY A 90 8.19 4.75 9.07
CA GLY A 90 8.39 5.97 9.84
C GLY A 90 9.83 6.48 9.86
N THR A 91 10.71 5.99 8.95
CA THR A 91 12.14 6.32 8.91
C THR A 91 12.55 6.85 7.53
N VAL A 92 13.71 7.47 7.47
CA VAL A 92 14.28 8.01 6.23
C VAL A 92 15.09 6.94 5.47
N PRO A 93 15.39 7.15 4.17
CA PRO A 93 16.15 6.20 3.34
C PRO A 93 17.50 5.77 3.93
N TYR A 94 18.15 6.63 4.72
CA TYR A 94 19.39 6.29 5.40
C TYR A 94 19.21 5.12 6.39
N ASP A 95 18.10 5.07 7.10
CA ASP A 95 17.80 4.04 8.10
C ASP A 95 17.12 2.82 7.46
N ASN A 96 16.12 3.06 6.60
CA ASN A 96 15.35 1.96 6.01
C ASN A 96 16.01 1.28 4.81
N GLY A 97 17.07 1.86 4.24
CA GLY A 97 17.84 1.28 3.14
C GLY A 97 17.28 1.51 1.74
N ILE A 98 16.07 2.05 1.60
CA ILE A 98 15.41 2.27 0.31
C ILE A 98 15.65 3.70 -0.17
N VAL A 99 16.73 3.89 -0.91
CA VAL A 99 17.12 5.21 -1.42
C VAL A 99 16.38 5.62 -2.69
N GLY A 100 15.66 4.70 -3.31
CA GLY A 100 14.87 4.90 -4.51
C GLY A 100 14.44 3.58 -5.12
N GLY A 101 13.69 3.62 -6.23
CA GLY A 101 13.24 2.41 -6.93
C GLY A 101 14.39 1.62 -7.55
N ARG A 102 15.44 2.31 -8.01
CA ARG A 102 16.63 1.68 -8.59
C ARG A 102 17.89 2.43 -8.18
N TRP A 103 18.95 1.69 -7.93
CA TRP A 103 20.30 2.25 -7.72
C TRP A 103 21.37 1.34 -8.28
N MET A 104 22.60 1.83 -8.29
CA MET A 104 23.77 1.06 -8.70
C MET A 104 24.36 0.36 -7.48
N ASP A 105 24.42 -0.96 -7.50
CA ASP A 105 25.15 -1.74 -6.51
C ASP A 105 26.65 -1.41 -6.62
N ARG A 106 27.26 -0.94 -5.53
CA ARG A 106 28.66 -0.49 -5.52
C ARG A 106 29.68 -1.62 -5.65
N LYS A 107 29.28 -2.86 -5.34
CA LYS A 107 30.17 -4.03 -5.41
C LYS A 107 30.18 -4.63 -6.80
N THR A 108 28.99 -4.78 -7.37
CA THR A 108 28.82 -5.43 -8.68
C THR A 108 28.81 -4.46 -9.84
N LEU A 109 28.66 -3.14 -9.57
CA LEU A 109 28.48 -2.06 -10.57
C LEU A 109 27.33 -2.35 -11.53
N ARG A 110 26.27 -3.02 -11.05
CA ARG A 110 25.06 -3.31 -11.82
C ARG A 110 23.87 -2.55 -11.25
N PRO A 111 22.92 -2.14 -12.11
CA PRO A 111 21.67 -1.59 -11.62
C PRO A 111 20.90 -2.65 -10.86
N MET A 112 20.36 -2.25 -9.70
CA MET A 112 19.57 -3.08 -8.80
C MET A 112 18.21 -2.42 -8.59
N TYR A 113 17.15 -3.20 -8.61
CA TYR A 113 15.81 -2.75 -8.22
C TYR A 113 15.63 -2.93 -6.71
N CYS A 114 14.91 -2.03 -6.06
CA CYS A 114 14.82 -1.98 -4.59
C CYS A 114 14.23 -3.22 -3.93
N VAL A 115 13.60 -4.10 -4.70
CA VAL A 115 13.01 -5.34 -4.23
C VAL A 115 13.61 -6.58 -4.90
N ASP A 116 14.70 -6.45 -5.67
CA ASP A 116 15.38 -7.61 -6.28
C ASP A 116 15.86 -8.60 -5.21
N ASP A 117 15.50 -9.86 -5.36
CA ASP A 117 15.94 -10.96 -4.51
C ASP A 117 16.00 -12.27 -5.28
N THR A 118 17.20 -12.70 -5.64
CA THR A 118 17.41 -13.94 -6.40
C THR A 118 17.14 -15.21 -5.60
N ALA A 119 16.96 -15.13 -4.29
CA ALA A 119 16.63 -16.26 -3.42
C ALA A 119 15.14 -16.65 -3.48
N CYS A 120 14.30 -15.77 -4.02
CA CYS A 120 12.87 -16.00 -4.16
C CYS A 120 12.52 -16.53 -5.55
N GLU A 121 11.37 -17.19 -5.66
CA GLU A 121 10.74 -17.55 -6.92
C GLU A 121 9.46 -16.74 -7.11
N GLY A 122 9.17 -16.36 -8.37
CA GLY A 122 7.95 -15.65 -8.71
C GLY A 122 6.74 -16.58 -8.82
N TRP A 123 5.58 -16.10 -8.36
CA TRP A 123 4.29 -16.71 -8.61
C TRP A 123 3.56 -15.96 -9.71
N LEU A 124 3.27 -16.60 -10.82
CA LEU A 124 2.66 -16.03 -12.04
C LEU A 124 3.49 -14.89 -12.68
N THR A 125 4.77 -14.86 -12.40
CA THR A 125 5.76 -13.92 -12.93
C THR A 125 7.13 -14.57 -12.96
N SER A 126 8.03 -14.07 -13.82
CA SER A 126 9.45 -14.42 -13.80
C SER A 126 10.28 -13.54 -12.84
N GLU A 127 9.66 -12.53 -12.26
CA GLU A 127 10.30 -11.59 -11.34
C GLU A 127 10.54 -12.26 -9.97
N LYS A 128 11.70 -11.97 -9.36
CA LYS A 128 12.15 -12.53 -8.10
C LYS A 128 12.36 -11.38 -7.12
N TYR A 129 11.41 -11.17 -6.25
CA TYR A 129 11.33 -9.99 -5.42
C TYR A 129 11.02 -10.31 -3.95
N SER A 130 11.59 -9.52 -3.05
CA SER A 130 11.28 -9.55 -1.62
C SER A 130 11.60 -8.21 -0.96
N PRO A 131 11.23 -7.99 0.31
CA PRO A 131 11.62 -6.79 1.05
C PRO A 131 13.05 -6.84 1.61
N VAL A 132 13.95 -7.70 1.12
CA VAL A 132 15.29 -7.95 1.68
C VAL A 132 16.16 -6.71 1.79
N ALA A 133 15.95 -5.70 0.94
CA ALA A 133 16.69 -4.44 0.99
C ALA A 133 16.14 -3.46 2.06
N LEU A 134 14.96 -3.73 2.61
CA LEU A 134 14.38 -2.94 3.68
C LEU A 134 15.03 -3.34 5.03
N ASN A 135 15.70 -2.40 5.69
CA ASN A 135 16.53 -2.70 6.87
C ASN A 135 15.78 -2.60 8.20
N VAL A 136 14.55 -2.11 8.21
CA VAL A 136 13.77 -1.86 9.42
C VAL A 136 12.35 -2.41 9.26
N SER A 137 11.68 -2.69 10.38
CA SER A 137 10.30 -3.15 10.38
C SER A 137 9.34 -2.08 9.87
N THR A 138 8.27 -2.54 9.27
CA THR A 138 7.14 -1.70 8.84
C THR A 138 6.05 -1.68 9.92
N VAL A 139 5.10 -0.75 9.81
CA VAL A 139 3.91 -0.73 10.67
C VAL A 139 3.12 -2.04 10.59
N THR A 140 3.17 -2.73 9.46
CA THR A 140 2.53 -4.04 9.24
C THR A 140 3.28 -5.17 9.96
N ASP A 141 4.61 -5.12 9.99
CA ASP A 141 5.43 -6.05 10.78
C ASP A 141 5.16 -5.88 12.27
N GLU A 142 5.10 -4.62 12.74
CA GLU A 142 4.76 -4.29 14.13
C GLU A 142 3.35 -4.78 14.51
N LEU A 143 2.38 -4.65 13.60
CA LEU A 143 1.03 -5.20 13.82
C LEU A 143 1.06 -6.72 13.96
N LYS A 144 1.83 -7.42 13.14
CA LYS A 144 2.03 -8.87 13.27
C LYS A 144 2.62 -9.24 14.62
N MET A 145 3.66 -8.54 15.07
CA MET A 145 4.27 -8.77 16.38
C MET A 145 3.29 -8.47 17.52
N ALA A 146 2.63 -7.33 17.49
CA ALA A 146 1.67 -6.92 18.53
C ALA A 146 0.48 -7.88 18.66
N THR A 147 0.10 -8.55 17.59
CA THR A 147 -1.00 -9.52 17.59
C THR A 147 -0.54 -10.97 17.79
N GLY A 148 0.75 -11.21 17.99
CA GLY A 148 1.31 -12.56 18.09
C GLY A 148 1.09 -13.38 16.82
N GLY A 149 1.19 -12.74 15.65
CA GLY A 149 1.01 -13.35 14.34
C GLY A 149 -0.44 -13.54 13.88
N ARG A 150 -1.44 -13.13 14.68
CA ARG A 150 -2.86 -13.36 14.36
C ARG A 150 -3.44 -12.39 13.33
N ALA A 151 -2.88 -11.19 13.19
CA ALA A 151 -3.32 -10.26 12.16
C ALA A 151 -3.01 -10.84 10.77
N LEU A 152 -3.96 -10.76 9.85
CA LEU A 152 -3.71 -11.00 8.43
C LEU A 152 -3.31 -9.69 7.76
N VAL A 153 -2.23 -9.72 7.01
CA VAL A 153 -1.65 -8.55 6.36
C VAL A 153 -1.48 -8.84 4.88
N TYR A 154 -2.20 -8.11 4.05
CA TYR A 154 -2.08 -8.16 2.60
C TYR A 154 -1.76 -6.78 2.05
N SER A 155 -0.85 -6.72 1.09
CA SER A 155 -0.54 -5.50 0.34
C SER A 155 -0.85 -5.71 -1.15
N ILE A 156 -1.53 -4.75 -1.74
CA ILE A 156 -2.01 -4.82 -3.12
C ILE A 156 -1.68 -3.49 -3.81
N ALA A 157 -0.87 -3.54 -4.86
CA ALA A 157 -0.51 -2.36 -5.63
C ALA A 157 -0.30 -2.70 -7.11
N PRO A 158 -0.34 -1.73 -8.02
CA PRO A 158 -0.05 -1.99 -9.44
C PRO A 158 1.38 -2.47 -9.67
N ASP A 159 2.34 -1.99 -8.87
CA ASP A 159 3.77 -2.26 -9.03
C ASP A 159 4.37 -2.96 -7.81
N ALA A 160 5.37 -3.80 -8.07
CA ALA A 160 5.98 -4.67 -7.07
C ALA A 160 6.63 -3.92 -5.92
N ASP A 161 7.36 -2.82 -6.20
CA ASP A 161 7.99 -2.02 -5.15
C ASP A 161 6.97 -1.46 -4.16
N ALA A 162 5.85 -0.91 -4.64
CA ALA A 162 4.80 -0.40 -3.77
C ALA A 162 4.14 -1.53 -2.96
N ALA A 163 3.84 -2.68 -3.59
CA ALA A 163 3.22 -3.82 -2.91
C ALA A 163 4.13 -4.39 -1.82
N ILE A 164 5.40 -4.66 -2.15
CA ILE A 164 6.35 -5.34 -1.27
C ILE A 164 6.80 -4.43 -0.12
N LEU A 165 7.13 -3.16 -0.41
CA LEU A 165 7.56 -2.22 0.63
C LEU A 165 6.42 -1.85 1.59
N ALA A 166 5.17 -1.89 1.12
CA ALA A 166 4.02 -1.71 2.00
C ALA A 166 3.65 -2.99 2.79
N ALA A 167 3.93 -4.17 2.25
CA ALA A 167 3.74 -5.44 2.95
C ALA A 167 4.69 -5.60 4.13
N GLY A 168 5.96 -5.22 3.95
CA GLY A 168 7.02 -5.49 4.92
C GLY A 168 7.48 -6.94 4.90
N HIS A 169 8.08 -7.38 6.03
CA HIS A 169 8.73 -8.68 6.13
C HIS A 169 7.79 -9.81 6.57
N ALA A 170 6.77 -9.49 7.37
CA ALA A 170 5.94 -10.48 8.04
C ALA A 170 4.51 -10.58 7.47
N ALA A 171 4.24 -9.97 6.32
CA ALA A 171 2.92 -10.02 5.70
C ALA A 171 2.56 -11.43 5.20
N ASP A 172 1.26 -11.68 5.04
CA ASP A 172 0.72 -12.93 4.49
C ASP A 172 0.67 -12.91 2.95
N GLY A 173 0.85 -11.73 2.33
CA GLY A 173 0.97 -11.61 0.88
C GLY A 173 1.21 -10.17 0.42
N ALA A 174 1.95 -10.06 -0.68
CA ALA A 174 2.10 -8.84 -1.47
C ALA A 174 1.78 -9.15 -2.93
N PHE A 175 0.88 -8.39 -3.52
CA PHE A 175 0.38 -8.65 -4.87
C PHE A 175 0.56 -7.44 -5.77
N TRP A 176 1.04 -7.69 -6.99
CA TRP A 176 1.18 -6.66 -8.03
C TRP A 176 0.79 -7.21 -9.39
N ILE A 177 0.59 -6.33 -10.35
CA ILE A 177 0.28 -6.71 -11.73
C ILE A 177 1.57 -6.90 -12.50
N ASP A 178 1.83 -8.13 -12.95
CA ASP A 178 2.99 -8.46 -13.80
C ASP A 178 2.90 -7.74 -15.15
N ASN A 179 3.99 -7.11 -15.56
CA ASN A 179 4.00 -6.30 -16.77
C ASN A 179 3.93 -7.13 -18.07
N ALA A 180 4.32 -8.39 -18.03
CA ALA A 180 4.32 -9.27 -19.20
C ALA A 180 2.96 -9.94 -19.41
N SER A 181 2.38 -10.50 -18.34
CA SER A 181 1.15 -11.28 -18.41
C SER A 181 -0.12 -10.49 -18.07
N GLY A 182 0.01 -9.41 -17.28
CA GLY A 182 -1.12 -8.69 -16.71
C GLY A 182 -1.85 -9.48 -15.59
N GLN A 183 -1.23 -10.53 -15.06
CA GLN A 183 -1.78 -11.28 -13.95
C GLN A 183 -1.37 -10.67 -12.62
N TRP A 184 -2.19 -10.86 -11.60
CA TRP A 184 -1.81 -10.59 -10.23
C TRP A 184 -0.74 -11.59 -9.81
N SER A 185 0.38 -11.11 -9.37
CA SER A 185 1.60 -11.90 -9.10
C SER A 185 2.08 -11.67 -7.69
N SER A 186 2.89 -12.60 -7.19
CA SER A 186 3.53 -12.55 -5.88
C SER A 186 4.86 -13.30 -5.93
N THR A 187 5.49 -13.53 -4.78
CA THR A 187 6.70 -14.36 -4.68
C THR A 187 6.63 -15.38 -3.55
N SER A 188 7.51 -16.37 -3.62
CA SER A 188 7.67 -17.41 -2.59
C SER A 188 8.09 -16.86 -1.23
N TYR A 189 8.57 -15.60 -1.16
CA TYR A 189 8.88 -14.94 0.11
C TYR A 189 7.68 -14.93 1.06
N TYR A 190 6.48 -14.66 0.52
CA TYR A 190 5.23 -14.61 1.27
C TYR A 190 4.52 -15.97 1.34
N GLY A 191 5.22 -17.07 1.03
CA GLY A 191 4.68 -18.43 1.07
C GLY A 191 4.02 -18.86 -0.24
N GLN A 192 2.98 -19.67 -0.14
CA GLN A 192 2.27 -20.20 -1.31
C GLN A 192 1.30 -19.16 -1.88
N TYR A 193 1.14 -19.19 -3.19
CA TYR A 193 0.16 -18.32 -3.85
C TYR A 193 -1.25 -18.74 -3.44
N PRO A 194 -2.09 -17.84 -2.89
CA PRO A 194 -3.39 -18.22 -2.35
C PRO A 194 -4.38 -18.64 -3.44
N ASP A 195 -5.17 -19.67 -3.16
CA ASP A 195 -6.21 -20.16 -4.09
C ASP A 195 -7.24 -19.09 -4.47
N TRP A 196 -7.57 -18.19 -3.55
CA TRP A 196 -8.51 -17.12 -3.85
C TRP A 196 -7.96 -16.16 -4.90
N ALA A 197 -6.67 -15.83 -4.86
CA ALA A 197 -6.01 -14.98 -5.85
C ALA A 197 -5.90 -15.67 -7.21
N LEU A 198 -5.58 -16.98 -7.21
CA LEU A 198 -5.55 -17.76 -8.44
C LEU A 198 -6.93 -17.83 -9.11
N ARG A 199 -8.00 -18.01 -8.33
CA ARG A 199 -9.36 -18.01 -8.87
C ARG A 199 -9.77 -16.69 -9.49
N TYR A 200 -9.31 -15.57 -8.93
CA TYR A 200 -9.55 -14.24 -9.50
C TYR A 200 -8.96 -14.14 -10.91
N ASP A 201 -7.70 -14.47 -11.07
CA ASP A 201 -7.01 -14.39 -12.37
C ASP A 201 -7.57 -15.35 -13.43
N VAL A 202 -8.13 -16.49 -13.01
CA VAL A 202 -8.74 -17.46 -13.93
C VAL A 202 -10.12 -17.00 -14.39
N SER A 203 -10.92 -16.44 -13.48
CA SER A 203 -12.31 -16.07 -13.76
C SER A 203 -12.47 -14.77 -14.53
N ASP A 204 -11.54 -13.83 -14.40
CA ASP A 204 -11.69 -12.46 -14.93
C ASP A 204 -10.34 -11.85 -15.34
N ARG A 205 -9.65 -12.48 -16.29
CA ARG A 205 -8.31 -12.07 -16.74
C ARG A 205 -8.26 -10.61 -17.17
N LEU A 206 -7.43 -9.84 -16.48
CA LEU A 206 -7.19 -8.43 -16.77
C LEU A 206 -6.78 -8.20 -18.24
N SER A 207 -5.86 -9.03 -18.78
CA SER A 207 -5.36 -8.90 -20.14
C SER A 207 -6.45 -9.02 -21.22
N GLY A 208 -7.54 -9.76 -20.95
CA GLY A 208 -8.70 -9.84 -21.84
C GLY A 208 -9.56 -8.57 -21.77
N ARG A 209 -9.83 -8.10 -20.55
CA ARG A 209 -10.67 -6.91 -20.31
C ARG A 209 -10.06 -5.62 -20.81
N ILE A 210 -8.73 -5.46 -20.72
CA ILE A 210 -8.02 -4.25 -21.15
C ILE A 210 -8.25 -3.92 -22.61
N SER A 211 -8.33 -4.91 -23.48
CA SER A 211 -8.46 -4.71 -24.94
C SER A 211 -9.78 -4.03 -25.33
N ASP A 212 -10.81 -4.15 -24.50
CA ASP A 212 -12.13 -3.56 -24.75
C ASP A 212 -12.29 -2.17 -24.08
N LEU A 213 -11.30 -1.76 -23.28
CA LEU A 213 -11.36 -0.47 -22.60
C LEU A 213 -10.94 0.68 -23.51
N SER A 214 -11.64 1.80 -23.34
CA SER A 214 -11.26 3.08 -23.90
C SER A 214 -11.28 4.12 -22.80
N TRP A 215 -10.15 4.74 -22.51
CA TRP A 215 -10.04 5.78 -21.48
C TRP A 215 -10.45 7.11 -22.08
N THR A 216 -11.58 7.63 -21.59
CA THR A 216 -12.14 8.94 -21.93
C THR A 216 -12.43 9.70 -20.65
N PRO A 217 -12.49 11.05 -20.66
CA PRO A 217 -12.91 11.83 -19.51
C PRO A 217 -14.31 11.45 -19.05
N ILE A 218 -14.49 11.33 -17.75
CA ILE A 218 -15.81 11.02 -17.13
C ILE A 218 -16.68 12.29 -17.03
N SER A 219 -16.05 13.45 -16.85
CA SER A 219 -16.75 14.72 -16.68
C SER A 219 -17.09 15.38 -18.02
N PRO A 220 -18.35 15.76 -18.27
CA PRO A 220 -18.72 16.51 -19.46
C PRO A 220 -17.98 17.85 -19.61
N ILE A 221 -17.52 18.43 -18.50
CA ILE A 221 -16.71 19.67 -18.53
C ILE A 221 -15.36 19.42 -19.19
N VAL A 222 -14.76 18.24 -18.94
CA VAL A 222 -13.45 17.86 -19.48
C VAL A 222 -13.57 17.16 -20.83
N GLU A 223 -14.70 16.49 -21.09
CA GLU A 223 -14.95 15.78 -22.35
C GLU A 223 -14.84 16.70 -23.57
N ASN A 224 -15.34 17.94 -23.44
CA ASN A 224 -15.31 18.92 -24.51
C ASN A 224 -14.02 19.75 -24.56
N PHE A 225 -13.05 19.48 -23.68
CA PHE A 225 -11.80 20.19 -23.68
C PHE A 225 -10.86 19.63 -24.76
N ASN A 226 -10.36 20.52 -25.62
CA ASN A 226 -9.39 20.15 -26.64
C ASN A 226 -8.00 20.07 -26.03
N PHE A 227 -7.47 18.85 -25.93
CA PHE A 227 -6.09 18.62 -25.50
C PHE A 227 -5.16 18.72 -26.71
N PHE A 228 -4.11 19.52 -26.59
CA PHE A 228 -3.06 19.61 -27.57
C PHE A 228 -2.11 18.42 -27.39
N ILE A 229 -2.32 17.37 -28.21
CA ILE A 229 -1.52 16.15 -28.18
C ILE A 229 -0.24 16.34 -29.01
N SER A 230 -0.35 17.16 -30.07
CA SER A 230 0.78 17.60 -30.90
C SER A 230 0.48 19.01 -31.44
N PRO A 231 1.48 19.73 -31.99
CA PRO A 231 1.25 21.04 -32.61
C PRO A 231 0.23 21.02 -33.73
N GLN A 232 0.01 19.85 -34.36
CA GLN A 232 -0.87 19.70 -35.52
C GLN A 232 -2.22 19.08 -35.17
N GLU A 233 -2.40 18.55 -33.94
CA GLU A 233 -3.62 17.82 -33.59
C GLU A 233 -4.19 18.36 -32.26
N SER A 234 -5.46 18.77 -32.30
CA SER A 234 -6.28 19.06 -31.16
C SER A 234 -7.47 18.11 -31.17
N LYS A 235 -7.53 17.22 -30.19
CA LYS A 235 -8.60 16.21 -30.06
C LYS A 235 -9.07 16.14 -28.64
N GLY A 236 -10.31 15.71 -28.44
CA GLY A 236 -10.77 15.22 -27.15
C GLY A 236 -9.89 14.05 -26.69
N PHE A 237 -9.60 13.93 -25.40
CA PHE A 237 -8.78 12.85 -24.88
C PHE A 237 -9.48 11.50 -25.05
N THR A 238 -8.84 10.59 -25.76
CA THR A 238 -9.26 9.20 -25.90
C THR A 238 -8.02 8.33 -26.00
N HIS A 239 -7.90 7.33 -25.15
CA HIS A 239 -6.80 6.38 -25.17
C HIS A 239 -7.30 4.93 -25.19
N LYS A 240 -6.80 4.11 -26.09
CA LYS A 240 -7.05 2.66 -26.17
C LYS A 240 -5.78 1.91 -25.82
N PHE A 241 -5.95 0.87 -25.02
CA PHE A 241 -4.84 0.03 -24.57
C PHE A 241 -4.59 -1.09 -25.61
N ALA A 242 -3.53 -0.96 -26.40
CA ALA A 242 -3.22 -1.90 -27.49
C ALA A 242 -1.71 -2.17 -27.60
N GLY A 243 -1.37 -3.27 -28.30
CA GLY A 243 0.03 -3.66 -28.54
C GLY A 243 0.74 -4.21 -27.32
N ASP A 244 2.08 -4.28 -27.40
CA ASP A 244 2.92 -4.92 -26.39
C ASP A 244 2.99 -4.14 -25.07
N ARG A 245 2.66 -2.85 -25.10
CA ARG A 245 2.69 -1.99 -23.92
C ARG A 245 1.34 -1.82 -23.23
N LYS A 246 0.29 -2.51 -23.66
CA LYS A 246 -1.06 -2.32 -23.14
C LYS A 246 -1.18 -2.46 -21.62
N ILE A 247 -0.44 -3.39 -21.02
CA ILE A 247 -0.44 -3.59 -19.56
C ILE A 247 0.20 -2.40 -18.87
N TYR A 248 1.36 -1.95 -19.34
CA TYR A 248 2.04 -0.78 -18.79
C TYR A 248 1.17 0.48 -18.90
N GLU A 249 0.57 0.72 -20.05
CA GLU A 249 -0.32 1.87 -20.28
C GLU A 249 -1.57 1.81 -19.41
N PHE A 250 -2.13 0.61 -19.21
CA PHE A 250 -3.23 0.41 -18.27
C PHE A 250 -2.82 0.75 -16.83
N LYS A 251 -1.65 0.28 -16.39
CA LYS A 251 -1.12 0.55 -15.03
C LYS A 251 -0.89 2.05 -14.77
N THR A 252 -0.67 2.84 -15.81
CA THR A 252 -0.51 4.30 -15.72
C THR A 252 -1.81 5.07 -15.96
N SER A 253 -2.94 4.38 -16.12
CA SER A 253 -4.26 4.96 -16.32
C SER A 253 -5.09 5.00 -15.03
N ALA A 254 -6.18 5.78 -15.03
CA ALA A 254 -7.14 5.80 -13.93
C ALA A 254 -7.80 4.44 -13.67
N TYR A 255 -7.93 3.59 -14.68
CA TYR A 255 -8.58 2.28 -14.56
C TYR A 255 -7.83 1.28 -13.67
N VAL A 256 -6.54 1.47 -13.45
CA VAL A 256 -5.78 0.61 -12.53
C VAL A 256 -6.33 0.71 -11.10
N ASN A 257 -6.85 1.87 -10.70
CA ASN A 257 -7.44 2.03 -9.37
C ASN A 257 -8.70 1.14 -9.19
N ASP A 258 -9.52 1.02 -10.24
CA ASP A 258 -10.69 0.14 -10.23
C ASP A 258 -10.27 -1.34 -10.12
N GLU A 259 -9.20 -1.71 -10.80
CA GLU A 259 -8.65 -3.07 -10.74
C GLU A 259 -8.08 -3.39 -9.36
N VAL A 260 -7.28 -2.50 -8.77
CA VAL A 260 -6.77 -2.64 -7.41
C VAL A 260 -7.92 -2.79 -6.41
N ASN A 261 -8.95 -1.94 -6.52
CA ASN A 261 -10.12 -2.00 -5.65
C ASN A 261 -10.90 -3.32 -5.82
N ARG A 262 -11.02 -3.82 -7.05
CA ARG A 262 -11.70 -5.09 -7.35
C ARG A 262 -10.96 -6.27 -6.72
N PHE A 263 -9.64 -6.33 -6.91
CA PHE A 263 -8.81 -7.38 -6.32
C PHE A 263 -8.78 -7.30 -4.79
N ALA A 264 -8.69 -6.10 -4.22
CA ALA A 264 -8.73 -5.89 -2.77
C ALA A 264 -10.07 -6.33 -2.14
N LYS A 265 -11.19 -6.04 -2.80
CA LYS A 265 -12.51 -6.53 -2.36
C LYS A 265 -12.57 -8.05 -2.42
N HIS A 266 -12.08 -8.65 -3.51
CA HIS A 266 -12.03 -10.10 -3.63
C HIS A 266 -11.18 -10.74 -2.52
N CYS A 267 -10.06 -10.12 -2.14
CA CYS A 267 -9.26 -10.54 -1.00
C CYS A 267 -10.04 -10.50 0.32
N LEU A 268 -10.83 -9.44 0.56
CA LEU A 268 -11.63 -9.30 1.77
C LEU A 268 -12.80 -10.29 1.86
N ASP A 269 -13.36 -10.69 0.71
CA ASP A 269 -14.45 -11.66 0.62
C ASP A 269 -13.97 -13.10 0.83
N HIS A 270 -12.66 -13.35 0.71
CA HIS A 270 -12.04 -14.67 0.83
C HIS A 270 -10.87 -14.66 1.82
N PRO A 271 -11.07 -14.24 3.07
CA PRO A 271 -10.01 -14.34 4.06
C PRO A 271 -9.70 -15.82 4.28
N THR A 272 -8.44 -16.21 4.19
CA THR A 272 -7.96 -17.58 4.38
C THR A 272 -8.22 -18.08 5.79
#